data_3ebb9a5832d5bd335144f182dcafdd55
#
_entry.id   3ebb9a5832d5bd335144f182dcafdd55
#
_cell.length_a   1.000
_cell.length_b   1.000
_cell.length_c   1.000
_cell.angle_alpha   90.00
_cell.angle_beta   90.00
_cell.angle_gamma   90.00
#
_symmetry.space_group_name_H-M   'P 1'
#
loop_
_entity.id
_entity.type
_entity.pdbx_description
1 polymer ?
#
loop_
_entity_poly.entity_id
_entity_poly.type
_entity_poly.pdbx_seq_one_letter_code
_entity_poly.pdbx_strand_id
1 'polypeptide(L)'
;NIISSTQGVFIDNKGTAISTFKPFIGAVKASIVDASGKSMEVDALLGADELYDVAKFRVVGNTPAARIAAKESEAGSKVWLVPYSIKKSPFQQEEISSVEKFKTTYNYYIFSITVPDNAVGCPFVNKDGQVIGIMHSNGQVTAIDANYAKELKVTGLSTLDAALCQTGIRTALPDVEQDAITMMTLNKAQLSREAYTKYADEFLASFPTSALGYRAKGTLLEEQNEGEEAGKLLEEG
;
A
#
# COMPACT_ATOMS: atom_id res chain seq x y z
N ASN A 1 7.85 -19.58 -1.22
CA ASN A 1 8.99 -19.15 -0.42
C ASN A 1 8.85 -17.67 -0.08
N ILE A 2 9.09 -17.28 1.18
CA ILE A 2 9.18 -15.87 1.58
C ILE A 2 10.51 -15.33 1.04
N ILE A 3 10.43 -14.27 0.22
CA ILE A 3 11.61 -13.62 -0.37
C ILE A 3 12.15 -12.55 0.56
N SER A 4 11.25 -11.75 1.16
CA SER A 4 11.58 -10.69 2.09
C SER A 4 10.42 -10.41 3.04
N SER A 5 10.68 -9.72 4.13
CA SER A 5 9.67 -9.28 5.08
C SER A 5 10.02 -7.91 5.66
N THR A 6 9.02 -7.21 6.13
CA THR A 6 9.14 -5.93 6.81
C THR A 6 7.99 -5.76 7.80
N GLN A 7 8.03 -4.69 8.57
CA GLN A 7 6.96 -4.29 9.47
C GLN A 7 6.13 -3.17 8.83
N GLY A 8 4.98 -2.88 9.39
CA GLY A 8 4.11 -1.79 8.96
C GLY A 8 3.05 -1.48 10.00
N VAL A 9 2.14 -0.60 9.64
CA VAL A 9 1.03 -0.19 10.49
C VAL A 9 -0.24 0.06 9.69
N PHE A 10 -1.37 -0.40 10.21
CA PHE A 10 -2.68 -0.06 9.67
C PHE A 10 -3.08 1.36 10.04
N ILE A 11 -3.57 2.11 9.08
CA ILE A 11 -3.93 3.52 9.23
C ILE A 11 -5.43 3.79 9.12
N ASP A 12 -6.21 2.79 8.74
CA ASP A 12 -7.67 2.83 8.77
C ASP A 12 -8.27 1.44 9.06
N ASN A 13 -9.60 1.39 9.19
CA ASN A 13 -10.32 0.15 9.45
C ASN A 13 -10.74 -0.61 8.18
N LYS A 14 -10.35 -0.14 7.01
CA LYS A 14 -10.68 -0.72 5.70
C LYS A 14 -9.54 -1.51 5.07
N GLY A 15 -8.50 -1.79 5.84
CA GLY A 15 -7.35 -2.56 5.40
C GLY A 15 -6.18 -1.74 4.86
N THR A 16 -6.22 -0.41 4.93
CA THR A 16 -5.10 0.41 4.46
C THR A 16 -3.94 0.38 5.45
N ALA A 17 -2.76 0.09 4.94
CA ALA A 17 -1.52 0.05 5.69
C ALA A 17 -0.40 0.83 4.98
N ILE A 18 0.58 1.25 5.78
CA ILE A 18 1.83 1.85 5.31
C ILE A 18 3.02 1.03 5.83
N SER A 19 4.07 0.95 5.02
CA SER A 19 5.27 0.17 5.32
C SER A 19 6.42 0.63 4.42
N THR A 20 7.54 -0.11 4.46
CA THR A 20 8.62 0.05 3.48
C THR A 20 8.24 -0.57 2.14
N PHE A 21 8.80 -0.04 1.04
CA PHE A 21 8.49 -0.50 -0.32
C PHE A 21 9.40 -1.65 -0.80
N LYS A 22 10.66 -1.67 -0.41
CA LYS A 22 11.64 -2.66 -0.88
C LYS A 22 11.16 -4.11 -0.89
N PRO A 23 10.41 -4.60 0.13
CA PRO A 23 9.92 -5.99 0.11
C PRO A 23 8.91 -6.30 -0.98
N PHE A 24 8.30 -5.29 -1.60
CA PHE A 24 7.37 -5.46 -2.71
C PHE A 24 8.07 -5.62 -4.07
N ILE A 25 9.36 -5.23 -4.17
CA ILE A 25 10.12 -5.34 -5.41
C ILE A 25 10.28 -6.83 -5.78
N GLY A 26 9.83 -7.19 -6.98
CA GLY A 26 9.85 -8.57 -7.47
C GLY A 26 8.80 -9.50 -6.83
N ALA A 27 8.01 -9.02 -5.88
CA ALA A 27 6.96 -9.81 -5.26
C ALA A 27 5.77 -9.97 -6.20
N VAL A 28 5.26 -11.19 -6.34
CA VAL A 28 4.03 -11.49 -7.09
C VAL A 28 2.82 -11.60 -6.16
N LYS A 29 3.06 -11.79 -4.87
CA LYS A 29 2.07 -11.92 -3.81
C LYS A 29 2.68 -11.46 -2.50
N ALA A 30 1.88 -10.81 -1.68
CA ALA A 30 2.24 -10.44 -0.32
C ALA A 30 1.09 -10.75 0.64
N SER A 31 1.46 -11.06 1.88
CA SER A 31 0.53 -11.23 2.98
C SER A 31 1.08 -10.54 4.21
N ILE A 32 0.21 -10.11 5.09
CA ILE A 32 0.56 -9.60 6.39
C ILE A 32 0.04 -10.52 7.49
N VAL A 33 0.72 -10.50 8.62
CA VAL A 33 0.26 -11.15 9.84
C VAL A 33 0.09 -10.05 10.88
N ASP A 34 -1.14 -9.88 11.38
CA ASP A 34 -1.45 -8.88 12.38
C ASP A 34 -0.98 -9.28 13.79
N ALA A 35 -1.12 -8.38 14.75
CA ALA A 35 -0.72 -8.63 16.15
C ALA A 35 -1.55 -9.75 16.84
N SER A 36 -2.65 -10.19 16.26
CA SER A 36 -3.43 -11.35 16.71
C SER A 36 -2.96 -12.67 16.10
N GLY A 37 -2.02 -12.60 15.14
CA GLY A 37 -1.56 -13.75 14.37
C GLY A 37 -2.44 -14.08 13.15
N LYS A 38 -3.41 -13.22 12.82
CA LYS A 38 -4.28 -13.40 11.65
C LYS A 38 -3.51 -13.00 10.38
N SER A 39 -3.52 -13.89 9.39
CA SER A 39 -2.96 -13.63 8.06
C SER A 39 -4.02 -12.99 7.16
N MET A 40 -3.61 -11.95 6.43
CA MET A 40 -4.43 -11.25 5.43
C MET A 40 -3.62 -11.05 4.15
N GLU A 41 -4.26 -11.25 3.01
CA GLU A 41 -3.62 -11.05 1.71
C GLU A 41 -3.60 -9.56 1.34
N VAL A 42 -2.50 -9.11 0.76
CA VAL A 42 -2.41 -7.79 0.15
C VAL A 42 -3.15 -7.82 -1.18
N ASP A 43 -4.21 -7.03 -1.28
CA ASP A 43 -5.03 -6.93 -2.47
C ASP A 43 -4.41 -6.05 -3.56
N ALA A 44 -3.90 -4.87 -3.17
CA ALA A 44 -3.38 -3.90 -4.11
C ALA A 44 -2.43 -2.89 -3.45
N LEU A 45 -1.51 -2.33 -4.23
CA LEU A 45 -0.75 -1.14 -3.88
C LEU A 45 -1.59 0.13 -4.14
N LEU A 46 -1.61 1.01 -3.17
CA LEU A 46 -2.27 2.32 -3.21
C LEU A 46 -1.29 3.47 -3.49
N GLY A 47 -0.01 3.18 -3.52
CA GLY A 47 1.08 4.10 -3.84
C GLY A 47 2.41 3.57 -3.34
N ALA A 48 3.48 4.02 -3.97
CA ALA A 48 4.85 3.68 -3.57
C ALA A 48 5.80 4.83 -3.91
N ASP A 49 6.88 4.92 -3.16
CA ASP A 49 8.01 5.78 -3.46
C ASP A 49 9.30 5.01 -3.18
N GLU A 50 10.07 4.72 -4.23
CA GLU A 50 11.30 3.95 -4.13
C GLU A 50 12.42 4.74 -3.47
N LEU A 51 12.49 6.05 -3.72
CA LEU A 51 13.55 6.91 -3.18
C LEU A 51 13.48 6.98 -1.65
N TYR A 52 12.28 7.15 -1.10
CA TYR A 52 12.05 7.21 0.34
C TYR A 52 11.68 5.85 0.94
N ASP A 53 11.64 4.81 0.12
CA ASP A 53 11.34 3.42 0.53
C ASP A 53 10.04 3.33 1.36
N VAL A 54 8.96 3.83 0.82
CA VAL A 54 7.63 3.76 1.45
C VAL A 54 6.60 3.19 0.49
N ALA A 55 5.67 2.41 1.03
CA ALA A 55 4.52 1.87 0.33
C ALA A 55 3.25 2.09 1.14
N LYS A 56 2.17 2.34 0.42
CA LYS A 56 0.81 2.31 0.93
C LYS A 56 0.06 1.23 0.17
N PHE A 57 -0.60 0.36 0.90
CA PHE A 57 -1.27 -0.80 0.32
C PHE A 57 -2.56 -1.14 1.07
N ARG A 58 -3.35 -2.02 0.50
CA ARG A 58 -4.61 -2.48 1.06
C ARG A 58 -4.61 -4.00 1.21
N VAL A 59 -5.10 -4.45 2.36
CA VAL A 59 -5.43 -5.86 2.59
C VAL A 59 -6.95 -6.08 2.55
N VAL A 60 -7.36 -7.31 2.34
CA VAL A 60 -8.78 -7.68 2.39
C VAL A 60 -9.20 -7.93 3.84
N GLY A 61 -10.14 -7.12 4.33
CA GLY A 61 -10.73 -7.29 5.64
C GLY A 61 -10.73 -6.03 6.50
N ASN A 62 -11.35 -6.13 7.66
CA ASN A 62 -11.36 -5.06 8.66
C ASN A 62 -10.09 -5.12 9.49
N THR A 63 -9.52 -3.97 9.77
CA THR A 63 -8.25 -3.81 10.47
C THR A 63 -8.37 -2.82 11.62
N PRO A 64 -7.54 -2.92 12.66
CA PRO A 64 -7.40 -1.84 13.62
C PRO A 64 -6.77 -0.62 12.90
N ALA A 65 -7.05 0.57 13.40
CA ALA A 65 -6.52 1.81 12.82
C ALA A 65 -5.64 2.55 13.83
N ALA A 66 -4.38 2.78 13.47
CA ALA A 66 -3.54 3.72 14.18
C ALA A 66 -3.83 5.15 13.68
N ARG A 67 -3.85 6.10 14.60
CA ARG A 67 -3.95 7.52 14.25
C ARG A 67 -2.59 8.03 13.83
N ILE A 68 -2.54 8.82 12.76
CA ILE A 68 -1.34 9.53 12.35
C ILE A 68 -1.34 10.91 13.00
N ALA A 69 -0.19 11.32 13.53
CA ALA A 69 -0.02 12.64 14.14
C ALA A 69 -0.21 13.74 13.10
N ALA A 70 -1.12 14.67 13.38
CA ALA A 70 -1.34 15.84 12.52
C ALA A 70 -0.26 16.92 12.72
N LYS A 71 0.37 16.94 13.89
CA LYS A 71 1.46 17.87 14.22
C LYS A 71 2.79 17.14 14.15
N GLU A 72 3.79 17.83 13.61
CA GLU A 72 5.17 17.37 13.63
C GLU A 72 5.73 17.25 15.06
N SER A 73 6.66 16.33 15.23
CA SER A 73 7.48 16.24 16.44
C SER A 73 8.80 16.98 16.21
N GLU A 74 9.30 17.63 17.25
CA GLU A 74 10.54 18.41 17.20
C GLU A 74 11.73 17.56 17.67
N ALA A 75 12.95 17.98 17.35
CA ALA A 75 14.16 17.43 17.95
C ALA A 75 14.10 17.53 19.48
N GLY A 76 14.59 16.52 20.18
CA GLY A 76 14.49 16.38 21.63
C GLY A 76 13.16 15.80 22.12
N SER A 77 12.17 15.61 21.24
CA SER A 77 10.90 14.97 21.62
C SER A 77 11.09 13.48 21.91
N LYS A 78 10.44 13.02 22.97
CA LYS A 78 10.35 11.58 23.28
C LYS A 78 9.30 10.92 22.42
N VAL A 79 9.66 9.80 21.83
CA VAL A 79 8.81 8.96 20.99
C VAL A 79 9.03 7.49 21.35
N TRP A 80 8.17 6.61 20.88
CA TRP A 80 8.25 5.18 21.18
C TRP A 80 8.24 4.40 19.89
N LEU A 81 9.23 3.51 19.73
CA LEU A 81 9.21 2.49 18.70
C LEU A 81 8.24 1.39 19.12
N VAL A 82 7.33 1.05 18.22
CA VAL A 82 6.32 -0.01 18.45
C VAL A 82 6.69 -1.23 17.62
N PRO A 83 7.41 -2.21 18.18
CA PRO A 83 7.78 -3.41 17.46
C PRO A 83 6.54 -4.27 17.21
N TYR A 84 6.53 -4.98 16.07
CA TYR A 84 5.55 -6.03 15.85
C TYR A 84 5.77 -7.15 16.89
N SER A 85 4.67 -7.55 17.53
CA SER A 85 4.69 -8.69 18.44
C SER A 85 3.30 -9.26 18.65
N ILE A 86 3.18 -10.57 18.56
CA ILE A 86 1.97 -11.32 18.96
C ILE A 86 1.89 -11.36 20.52
N LYS A 87 3.04 -11.28 21.19
CA LYS A 87 3.10 -11.13 22.64
C LYS A 87 3.39 -9.67 22.97
N LYS A 88 2.75 -9.13 24.01
CA LYS A 88 3.03 -7.76 24.46
C LYS A 88 4.53 -7.56 24.65
N SER A 89 5.15 -6.78 23.77
CA SER A 89 6.51 -6.28 23.94
C SER A 89 6.47 -4.88 24.55
N PRO A 90 7.40 -4.51 25.42
CA PRO A 90 7.52 -3.13 25.87
C PRO A 90 7.86 -2.24 24.68
N PHE A 91 7.23 -1.07 24.64
CA PHE A 91 7.61 -0.03 23.68
C PHE A 91 8.99 0.50 24.07
N GLN A 92 9.83 0.71 23.05
CA GLN A 92 11.16 1.29 23.26
C GLN A 92 11.07 2.80 23.16
N GLN A 93 11.33 3.51 24.28
CA GLN A 93 11.36 4.96 24.30
C GLN A 93 12.67 5.47 23.71
N GLU A 94 12.57 6.42 22.80
CA GLU A 94 13.68 7.04 22.11
C GLU A 94 13.51 8.56 22.05
N GLU A 95 14.56 9.26 21.67
CA GLU A 95 14.55 10.70 21.48
C GLU A 95 14.93 11.04 20.03
N ILE A 96 14.19 11.97 19.44
CA ILE A 96 14.49 12.49 18.11
C ILE A 96 15.76 13.34 18.19
N SER A 97 16.83 12.92 17.50
CA SER A 97 18.10 13.65 17.49
C SER A 97 18.04 14.89 16.62
N SER A 98 17.44 14.79 15.45
CA SER A 98 17.23 15.92 14.54
C SER A 98 16.05 15.65 13.61
N VAL A 99 15.53 16.71 13.01
CA VAL A 99 14.44 16.67 12.02
C VAL A 99 14.89 17.43 10.79
N GLU A 100 14.82 16.80 9.64
CA GLU A 100 15.02 17.42 8.35
C GLU A 100 13.71 17.50 7.60
N LYS A 101 13.59 18.43 6.66
CA LYS A 101 12.43 18.53 5.76
C LYS A 101 12.74 17.91 4.41
N PHE A 102 11.78 17.18 3.87
CA PHE A 102 11.82 16.73 2.49
C PHE A 102 10.51 17.10 1.76
N LYS A 103 10.58 17.26 0.44
CA LYS A 103 9.46 17.77 -0.35
C LYS A 103 8.79 19.01 0.28
N THR A 104 9.59 19.84 0.94
CA THR A 104 9.23 21.09 1.63
C THR A 104 8.31 20.96 2.84
N THR A 105 7.46 19.95 2.91
CA THR A 105 6.37 19.83 3.88
C THR A 105 6.58 18.73 4.91
N TYR A 106 7.15 17.59 4.47
CA TYR A 106 7.22 16.38 5.30
C TYR A 106 8.49 16.32 6.11
N ASN A 107 8.46 15.53 7.19
CA ASN A 107 9.55 15.37 8.13
C ASN A 107 10.34 14.09 7.89
N TYR A 108 11.65 14.22 8.02
CA TYR A 108 12.59 13.13 8.08
C TYR A 108 13.23 13.14 9.44
N TYR A 109 12.84 12.19 10.31
CA TYR A 109 13.32 12.10 11.67
C TYR A 109 14.59 11.28 11.72
N ILE A 110 15.58 11.75 12.49
CA ILE A 110 16.89 11.12 12.64
C ILE A 110 17.10 10.77 14.10
N PHE A 111 17.61 9.57 14.34
CA PHE A 111 17.83 9.03 15.68
C PHE A 111 19.27 8.56 15.84
N SER A 112 19.90 8.86 16.98
CA SER A 112 21.22 8.38 17.36
C SER A 112 21.13 7.10 18.20
N ILE A 113 20.48 6.07 17.63
CA ILE A 113 20.20 4.80 18.31
C ILE A 113 20.59 3.62 17.42
N THR A 114 20.67 2.45 18.03
CA THR A 114 20.79 1.18 17.33
C THR A 114 19.53 0.37 17.56
N VAL A 115 19.00 -0.23 16.50
CA VAL A 115 17.80 -1.07 16.53
C VAL A 115 18.09 -2.42 15.89
N PRO A 116 17.35 -3.48 16.25
CA PRO A 116 17.41 -4.76 15.56
C PRO A 116 16.95 -4.61 14.12
N ASP A 117 17.53 -5.39 13.20
CA ASP A 117 17.17 -5.39 11.76
C ASP A 117 15.70 -5.70 11.51
N ASN A 118 15.07 -6.49 12.37
CA ASN A 118 13.66 -6.82 12.28
C ASN A 118 12.71 -5.69 12.69
N ALA A 119 13.23 -4.55 13.15
CA ALA A 119 12.43 -3.37 13.49
C ALA A 119 12.14 -2.46 12.28
N VAL A 120 12.74 -2.70 11.11
CA VAL A 120 12.50 -1.92 9.90
C VAL A 120 11.02 -1.98 9.50
N GLY A 121 10.43 -0.80 9.28
CA GLY A 121 9.02 -0.64 8.99
C GLY A 121 8.12 -0.48 10.22
N CYS A 122 8.64 -0.68 11.44
CA CYS A 122 7.89 -0.40 12.66
C CYS A 122 7.56 1.10 12.78
N PRO A 123 6.38 1.44 13.31
CA PRO A 123 6.03 2.82 13.54
C PRO A 123 6.72 3.39 14.78
N PHE A 124 7.13 4.66 14.69
CA PHE A 124 7.34 5.50 15.87
C PHE A 124 6.05 6.23 16.21
N VAL A 125 5.72 6.28 17.49
CA VAL A 125 4.56 7.02 18.00
C VAL A 125 4.97 8.10 18.99
N ASN A 126 4.19 9.18 19.02
CA ASN A 126 4.35 10.24 20.01
C ASN A 126 3.72 9.85 21.36
N LYS A 127 3.78 10.75 22.35
CA LYS A 127 3.21 10.55 23.69
C LYS A 127 1.72 10.26 23.72
N ASP A 128 0.99 10.64 22.65
CA ASP A 128 -0.44 10.44 22.53
C ASP A 128 -0.76 9.13 21.73
N GLY A 129 0.26 8.32 21.45
CA GLY A 129 0.14 7.07 20.70
C GLY A 129 -0.13 7.25 19.20
N GLN A 130 0.10 8.45 18.67
CA GLN A 130 -0.09 8.75 17.26
C GLN A 130 1.18 8.48 16.47
N VAL A 131 1.06 7.84 15.32
CA VAL A 131 2.18 7.51 14.43
C VAL A 131 2.77 8.78 13.83
N ILE A 132 4.07 8.99 14.03
CA ILE A 132 4.82 10.09 13.44
C ILE A 132 5.56 9.68 12.16
N GLY A 133 6.01 8.43 12.10
CA GLY A 133 6.81 7.95 10.98
C GLY A 133 7.03 6.45 10.98
N ILE A 134 7.57 5.96 9.87
CA ILE A 134 7.95 4.57 9.65
C ILE A 134 9.47 4.45 9.69
N MET A 135 9.95 3.52 10.51
CA MET A 135 11.36 3.35 10.79
C MET A 135 12.11 2.73 9.60
N HIS A 136 13.25 3.31 9.30
CA HIS A 136 14.25 2.79 8.38
C HIS A 136 15.60 2.66 9.11
N SER A 137 16.40 1.70 8.66
CA SER A 137 17.77 1.51 9.15
C SER A 137 18.69 1.29 7.95
N ASN A 138 19.50 2.28 7.65
CA ASN A 138 20.49 2.24 6.56
C ASN A 138 21.77 2.94 7.04
N GLY A 139 22.49 2.27 7.94
CA GLY A 139 23.64 2.85 8.64
C GLY A 139 23.26 3.86 9.73
N GLN A 140 22.07 4.42 9.68
CA GLN A 140 21.48 5.30 10.66
C GLN A 140 19.99 4.98 10.80
N VAL A 141 19.45 5.09 12.01
CA VAL A 141 18.02 4.94 12.25
C VAL A 141 17.32 6.24 11.93
N THR A 142 16.32 6.15 11.06
CA THR A 142 15.53 7.28 10.59
C THR A 142 14.04 6.90 10.56
N ALA A 143 13.17 7.89 10.46
CA ALA A 143 11.76 7.65 10.22
C ALA A 143 11.23 8.64 9.17
N ILE A 144 10.55 8.10 8.17
CA ILE A 144 9.83 8.87 7.16
C ILE A 144 8.47 9.28 7.74
N ASP A 145 8.10 10.53 7.55
CA ASP A 145 6.81 11.07 7.96
C ASP A 145 5.65 10.18 7.53
N ALA A 146 4.85 9.75 8.50
CA ALA A 146 3.68 8.91 8.23
C ALA A 146 2.62 9.63 7.39
N ASN A 147 2.55 10.97 7.45
CA ASN A 147 1.65 11.76 6.58
C ASN A 147 2.06 11.63 5.12
N TYR A 148 3.36 11.60 4.81
CA TYR A 148 3.82 11.35 3.45
C TYR A 148 3.35 10.00 2.93
N ALA A 149 3.57 8.93 3.68
CA ALA A 149 3.12 7.60 3.29
C ALA A 149 1.58 7.52 3.15
N LYS A 150 0.84 8.15 4.07
CA LYS A 150 -0.63 8.24 4.01
C LYS A 150 -1.13 8.95 2.74
N GLU A 151 -0.44 10.00 2.31
CA GLU A 151 -0.82 10.82 1.15
C GLU A 151 -0.39 10.23 -0.20
N LEU A 152 0.40 9.16 -0.21
CA LEU A 152 0.66 8.41 -1.42
C LEU A 152 -0.67 7.98 -2.06
N LYS A 153 -0.77 8.16 -3.36
CA LYS A 153 -1.99 7.80 -4.12
C LYS A 153 -1.63 7.32 -5.51
N VAL A 154 -2.51 6.53 -6.06
CA VAL A 154 -2.46 6.13 -7.47
C VAL A 154 -3.23 7.13 -8.33
N THR A 155 -2.76 7.30 -9.56
CA THR A 155 -3.36 8.16 -10.59
C THR A 155 -3.62 7.33 -11.85
N GLY A 156 -4.22 7.93 -12.85
CA GLY A 156 -4.45 7.28 -14.15
C GLY A 156 -3.17 6.82 -14.85
N LEU A 157 -2.03 7.43 -14.54
CA LEU A 157 -0.71 7.10 -15.11
C LEU A 157 0.14 6.19 -14.22
N SER A 158 -0.39 5.73 -13.08
CA SER A 158 0.39 4.91 -12.12
C SER A 158 0.84 3.56 -12.70
N THR A 159 0.21 3.07 -13.74
CA THR A 159 0.70 1.89 -14.49
C THR A 159 2.03 2.11 -15.20
N LEU A 160 2.44 3.36 -15.36
CA LEU A 160 3.73 3.77 -15.93
C LEU A 160 4.73 4.20 -14.85
N ASP A 161 4.33 4.16 -13.59
CA ASP A 161 5.19 4.52 -12.45
C ASP A 161 6.30 3.50 -12.28
N ALA A 162 7.56 3.98 -12.26
CA ALA A 162 8.73 3.13 -12.21
C ALA A 162 8.78 2.25 -10.94
N ALA A 163 8.31 2.75 -9.79
CA ALA A 163 8.23 1.96 -8.57
C ALA A 163 7.17 0.87 -8.68
N LEU A 164 5.95 1.23 -9.09
CA LEU A 164 4.83 0.29 -9.20
C LEU A 164 5.05 -0.78 -10.29
N CYS A 165 5.85 -0.50 -11.31
CA CYS A 165 6.23 -1.49 -12.32
C CYS A 165 7.21 -2.57 -11.81
N GLN A 166 7.83 -2.39 -10.64
CA GLN A 166 8.78 -3.35 -10.07
C GLN A 166 8.12 -4.48 -9.28
N THR A 167 6.82 -4.47 -9.12
CA THR A 167 6.07 -5.50 -8.40
C THR A 167 5.02 -6.17 -9.26
N GLY A 168 4.76 -7.44 -9.02
CA GLY A 168 3.64 -8.18 -9.63
C GLY A 168 2.33 -8.03 -8.85
N ILE A 169 2.33 -7.30 -7.71
CA ILE A 169 1.11 -6.98 -6.98
C ILE A 169 0.40 -5.85 -7.72
N ARG A 170 -0.89 -6.00 -7.97
CA ARG A 170 -1.64 -5.02 -8.74
C ARG A 170 -1.65 -3.64 -8.08
N THR A 171 -1.71 -2.61 -8.89
CA THR A 171 -2.02 -1.25 -8.46
C THR A 171 -3.53 -1.11 -8.27
N ALA A 172 -3.97 -0.49 -7.19
CA ALA A 172 -5.39 -0.20 -6.95
C ALA A 172 -5.96 0.74 -8.02
N LEU A 173 -7.26 0.65 -8.25
CA LEU A 173 -7.95 1.63 -9.07
C LEU A 173 -7.91 3.00 -8.36
N PRO A 174 -7.59 4.11 -9.07
CA PRO A 174 -7.70 5.45 -8.51
C PRO A 174 -9.09 5.75 -7.95
N ASP A 175 -9.17 6.56 -6.92
CA ASP A 175 -10.41 7.02 -6.29
C ASP A 175 -11.05 8.24 -7.00
N VAL A 176 -10.35 8.82 -7.97
CA VAL A 176 -10.87 9.87 -8.87
C VAL A 176 -11.34 9.22 -10.17
N GLU A 177 -12.59 9.42 -10.55
CA GLU A 177 -13.21 8.76 -11.70
C GLU A 177 -12.41 8.94 -13.01
N GLN A 178 -11.96 10.16 -13.32
CA GLN A 178 -11.20 10.43 -14.54
C GLN A 178 -9.85 9.69 -14.56
N ASP A 179 -9.19 9.59 -13.42
CA ASP A 179 -7.95 8.81 -13.29
C ASP A 179 -8.20 7.31 -13.42
N ALA A 180 -9.29 6.81 -12.86
CA ALA A 180 -9.71 5.43 -13.00
C ALA A 180 -10.03 5.07 -14.45
N ILE A 181 -10.72 5.95 -15.18
CA ILE A 181 -10.98 5.81 -16.64
C ILE A 181 -9.67 5.72 -17.42
N THR A 182 -8.74 6.62 -17.12
CA THR A 182 -7.43 6.67 -17.77
C THR A 182 -6.67 5.37 -17.54
N MET A 183 -6.59 4.91 -16.29
CA MET A 183 -5.92 3.65 -15.94
C MET A 183 -6.56 2.45 -16.65
N MET A 184 -7.87 2.32 -16.63
CA MET A 184 -8.56 1.21 -17.30
C MET A 184 -8.32 1.22 -18.79
N THR A 185 -8.30 2.40 -19.42
CA THR A 185 -8.04 2.54 -20.87
C THR A 185 -6.63 2.08 -21.22
N LEU A 186 -5.63 2.50 -20.45
CA LEU A 186 -4.24 2.11 -20.66
C LEU A 186 -4.00 0.62 -20.43
N ASN A 187 -4.67 0.05 -19.44
CA ASN A 187 -4.49 -1.34 -19.04
C ASN A 187 -5.25 -2.36 -19.91
N LYS A 188 -6.28 -1.94 -20.63
CA LYS A 188 -7.15 -2.86 -21.37
C LYS A 188 -6.38 -3.81 -22.29
N ALA A 189 -5.35 -3.32 -22.97
CA ALA A 189 -4.54 -4.12 -23.90
C ALA A 189 -3.44 -4.96 -23.23
N GLN A 190 -3.15 -4.69 -21.94
CA GLN A 190 -2.00 -5.28 -21.22
C GLN A 190 -2.43 -6.31 -20.18
N LEU A 191 -3.66 -6.23 -19.70
CA LEU A 191 -4.18 -7.11 -18.65
C LEU A 191 -4.82 -8.37 -19.24
N SER A 192 -4.74 -9.47 -18.50
CA SER A 192 -5.58 -10.61 -18.75
C SER A 192 -7.05 -10.24 -18.59
N ARG A 193 -7.94 -10.99 -19.23
CA ARG A 193 -9.38 -10.80 -19.09
C ARG A 193 -9.82 -10.84 -17.64
N GLU A 194 -9.32 -11.80 -16.84
CA GLU A 194 -9.63 -11.94 -15.43
C GLU A 194 -9.23 -10.70 -14.64
N ALA A 195 -8.00 -10.20 -14.84
CA ALA A 195 -7.51 -8.99 -14.17
C ALA A 195 -8.31 -7.75 -14.58
N TYR A 196 -8.65 -7.59 -15.84
CA TYR A 196 -9.48 -6.49 -16.33
C TYR A 196 -10.90 -6.55 -15.77
N THR A 197 -11.50 -7.75 -15.67
CA THR A 197 -12.81 -7.95 -15.06
C THR A 197 -12.83 -7.46 -13.61
N LYS A 198 -11.78 -7.76 -12.84
CA LYS A 198 -11.64 -7.30 -11.44
C LYS A 198 -11.64 -5.77 -11.37
N TYR A 199 -10.92 -5.08 -12.25
CA TYR A 199 -10.94 -3.62 -12.33
C TYR A 199 -12.31 -3.08 -12.76
N ALA A 200 -13.00 -3.72 -13.69
CA ALA A 200 -14.35 -3.30 -14.11
C ALA A 200 -15.36 -3.41 -12.96
N ASP A 201 -15.30 -4.47 -12.15
CA ASP A 201 -16.13 -4.65 -10.97
C ASP A 201 -15.84 -3.60 -9.90
N GLU A 202 -14.56 -3.34 -9.64
CA GLU A 202 -14.11 -2.31 -8.70
C GLU A 202 -14.53 -0.91 -9.16
N PHE A 203 -14.45 -0.64 -10.46
CA PHE A 203 -14.89 0.63 -11.05
C PHE A 203 -16.40 0.84 -10.87
N LEU A 204 -17.22 -0.17 -11.16
CA LEU A 204 -18.66 -0.10 -10.94
C LEU A 204 -19.03 0.11 -9.46
N ALA A 205 -18.31 -0.55 -8.55
CA ALA A 205 -18.52 -0.37 -7.13
C ALA A 205 -18.18 1.04 -6.64
N SER A 206 -17.11 1.64 -7.22
CA SER A 206 -16.64 2.97 -6.84
C SER A 206 -17.40 4.10 -7.53
N PHE A 207 -17.82 3.88 -8.78
CA PHE A 207 -18.48 4.87 -9.64
C PHE A 207 -19.77 4.30 -10.25
N PRO A 208 -20.81 4.03 -9.45
CA PRO A 208 -22.00 3.30 -9.90
C PRO A 208 -22.86 4.05 -10.91
N THR A 209 -22.64 5.36 -11.09
CA THR A 209 -23.35 6.19 -12.08
C THR A 209 -22.57 6.37 -13.38
N SER A 210 -21.34 5.87 -13.45
CA SER A 210 -20.49 6.02 -14.63
C SER A 210 -20.86 5.03 -15.73
N ALA A 211 -21.20 5.54 -16.91
CA ALA A 211 -21.51 4.72 -18.08
C ALA A 211 -20.34 3.83 -18.54
N LEU A 212 -19.08 4.22 -18.23
CA LEU A 212 -17.91 3.45 -18.62
C LEU A 212 -17.87 2.06 -17.96
N GLY A 213 -18.20 1.97 -16.67
CA GLY A 213 -18.20 0.71 -15.95
C GLY A 213 -19.19 -0.30 -16.54
N TYR A 214 -20.40 0.15 -16.85
CA TYR A 214 -21.40 -0.70 -17.49
C TYR A 214 -20.98 -1.13 -18.90
N ARG A 215 -20.38 -0.22 -19.68
CA ARG A 215 -19.87 -0.53 -21.02
C ARG A 215 -18.73 -1.57 -20.94
N ALA A 216 -17.79 -1.40 -20.02
CA ALA A 216 -16.70 -2.35 -19.83
C ALA A 216 -17.21 -3.76 -19.45
N LYS A 217 -18.18 -3.85 -18.57
CA LYS A 217 -18.80 -5.14 -18.20
C LYS A 217 -19.61 -5.74 -19.35
N GLY A 218 -20.36 -4.90 -20.08
CA GLY A 218 -21.11 -5.36 -21.28
C GLY A 218 -20.20 -6.01 -22.31
N THR A 219 -19.09 -5.34 -22.65
CA THR A 219 -18.11 -5.88 -23.62
C THR A 219 -17.51 -7.20 -23.11
N LEU A 220 -17.16 -7.32 -21.83
CA LEU A 220 -16.63 -8.55 -21.25
C LEU A 220 -17.63 -9.72 -21.32
N LEU A 221 -18.92 -9.44 -21.14
CA LEU A 221 -19.97 -10.45 -21.25
C LEU A 221 -20.21 -10.88 -22.69
N GLU A 222 -20.20 -9.94 -23.64
CA GLU A 222 -20.30 -10.23 -25.08
C GLU A 222 -19.15 -11.12 -25.54
N GLU A 223 -17.91 -10.78 -25.21
CA GLU A 223 -16.72 -11.59 -25.51
C GLU A 223 -16.79 -12.98 -24.87
N GLN A 224 -17.42 -13.14 -23.72
CA GLN A 224 -17.61 -14.44 -23.07
C GLN A 224 -18.61 -15.30 -23.83
N ASN A 225 -19.74 -14.73 -24.21
CA ASN A 225 -20.77 -15.44 -24.94
C ASN A 225 -20.28 -15.89 -26.35
N GLU A 226 -19.54 -15.03 -27.05
CA GLU A 226 -18.90 -15.39 -28.33
C GLU A 226 -17.90 -16.54 -28.16
N GLY A 227 -17.11 -16.54 -27.07
CA GLY A 227 -16.18 -17.62 -26.76
C GLY A 227 -16.87 -18.95 -26.42
N GLU A 228 -18.00 -18.92 -25.73
CA GLU A 228 -18.81 -20.11 -25.43
C GLU A 228 -19.47 -20.67 -26.65
N GLU A 229 -19.98 -19.81 -27.53
CA GLU A 229 -20.57 -20.22 -28.83
C GLU A 229 -19.54 -20.85 -29.77
N ALA A 230 -18.34 -20.23 -29.86
CA ALA A 230 -17.23 -20.77 -30.64
C ALA A 230 -16.76 -22.14 -30.10
N GLY A 231 -16.72 -22.29 -28.78
CA GLY A 231 -16.39 -23.58 -28.13
C GLY A 231 -17.38 -24.68 -28.47
N LYS A 232 -18.68 -24.40 -28.44
CA LYS A 232 -19.73 -25.35 -28.85
C LYS A 232 -19.62 -25.79 -30.30
N LEU A 233 -19.32 -24.85 -31.18
CA LEU A 233 -19.14 -25.15 -32.63
C LEU A 233 -17.91 -26.05 -32.88
N LEU A 234 -16.87 -25.93 -32.08
CA LEU A 234 -15.66 -26.78 -32.18
C LEU A 234 -15.88 -28.18 -31.61
N GLU A 235 -16.80 -28.37 -30.66
CA GLU A 235 -17.15 -29.68 -30.11
C GLU A 235 -18.13 -30.45 -30.98
N GLU A 236 -18.89 -29.79 -31.87
CA GLU A 236 -19.85 -30.38 -32.76
C GLU A 236 -19.23 -30.80 -34.14
N GLY A 237 -17.99 -30.43 -34.42
CA GLY A 237 -17.29 -30.69 -35.69
C GLY A 237 -16.18 -31.74 -35.52
#